data_5f11efde09c3d9ec7834576e0df270de
#
_entry.id   5f11efde09c3d9ec7834576e0df270de
#
_cell.length_a   1.000
_cell.length_b   1.000
_cell.length_c   1.000
_cell.angle_alpha   90.00
_cell.angle_beta   90.00
_cell.angle_gamma   90.00
#
_symmetry.space_group_name_H-M   'P 1'
#
loop_
_entity.id
_entity.type
_entity.pdbx_description
1 polymer ?
#
loop_
_entity_poly.entity_id
_entity_poly.type
_entity_poly.pdbx_seq_one_letter_code
_entity_poly.pdbx_strand_id
1 'polypeptide(L)'
;MPPWLDAGRLRGAELDLRGAQALHRAAARPLLPRVLALCSRLADGPLWAGLALLLALLGQPRQALLMLALGGANLVVYYALKLGTRRQRPFERCDSIRACLKVPDAFSFPSGHALHAFAFALLLSAFHPALAPLLWSFAVLVGLARVVLGLHFPSDVLSGALIGSVTAALALLLGG
;
A
#
# COMPACT_ATOMS: atom_id res chain seq x y z
N MET A 1 -8.50 28.08 -14.46
CA MET A 1 -7.24 27.35 -14.28
C MET A 1 -6.42 27.47 -15.55
N PRO A 2 -5.09 27.66 -15.51
CA PRO A 2 -4.29 27.77 -16.72
C PRO A 2 -4.26 26.45 -17.50
N PRO A 3 -4.36 26.46 -18.85
CA PRO A 3 -4.51 25.25 -19.67
C PRO A 3 -3.32 24.27 -19.58
N TRP A 4 -2.13 24.72 -19.17
CA TRP A 4 -0.97 23.84 -18.97
C TRP A 4 -1.05 22.98 -17.71
N LEU A 5 -1.79 23.41 -16.66
CA LEU A 5 -2.06 22.57 -15.47
C LEU A 5 -2.99 21.41 -15.81
N ASP A 6 -3.98 21.63 -16.68
CA ASP A 6 -4.88 20.56 -17.12
C ASP A 6 -4.17 19.57 -18.05
N ALA A 7 -3.30 20.05 -18.96
CA ALA A 7 -2.50 19.19 -19.81
C ALA A 7 -1.53 18.29 -19.03
N GLY A 8 -0.91 18.81 -17.97
CA GLY A 8 -0.04 18.03 -17.09
C GLY A 8 -0.80 16.95 -16.31
N ARG A 9 -1.98 17.29 -15.78
CA ARG A 9 -2.85 16.33 -15.07
C ARG A 9 -3.36 15.23 -15.98
N LEU A 10 -3.75 15.55 -17.22
CA LEU A 10 -4.22 14.58 -18.21
C LEU A 10 -3.10 13.63 -18.63
N ARG A 11 -1.89 14.15 -18.87
CA ARG A 11 -0.71 13.31 -19.17
C ARG A 11 -0.34 12.38 -18.01
N GLY A 12 -0.35 12.88 -16.78
CA GLY A 12 -0.10 12.07 -15.59
C GLY A 12 -1.11 10.94 -15.41
N ALA A 13 -2.40 11.22 -15.61
CA ALA A 13 -3.46 10.23 -15.54
C ALA A 13 -3.35 9.18 -16.66
N GLU A 14 -2.93 9.58 -17.86
CA GLU A 14 -2.71 8.67 -18.98
C GLU A 14 -1.50 7.75 -18.74
N LEU A 15 -0.38 8.29 -18.26
CA LEU A 15 0.82 7.51 -17.91
C LEU A 15 0.51 6.49 -16.81
N ASP A 16 -0.27 6.90 -15.81
CA ASP A 16 -0.68 6.04 -14.70
C ASP A 16 -1.57 4.89 -15.18
N LEU A 17 -2.50 5.17 -16.08
CA LEU A 17 -3.35 4.15 -16.70
C LEU A 17 -2.53 3.18 -17.57
N ARG A 18 -1.63 3.68 -18.41
CA ARG A 18 -0.72 2.87 -19.22
C ARG A 18 0.17 1.98 -18.35
N GLY A 19 0.69 2.51 -17.24
CA GLY A 19 1.46 1.75 -16.27
C GLY A 19 0.64 0.62 -15.62
N ALA A 20 -0.60 0.92 -15.22
CA ALA A 20 -1.52 -0.07 -14.70
C ALA A 20 -1.82 -1.18 -15.70
N GLN A 21 -2.12 -0.84 -16.95
CA GLN A 21 -2.34 -1.80 -18.03
C GLN A 21 -1.12 -2.67 -18.34
N ALA A 22 0.08 -2.05 -18.38
CA ALA A 22 1.32 -2.76 -18.67
C ALA A 22 1.62 -3.81 -17.60
N LEU A 23 1.48 -3.45 -16.32
CA LEU A 23 1.69 -4.37 -15.20
C LEU A 23 0.57 -5.41 -15.08
N HIS A 24 -0.68 -5.04 -15.34
CA HIS A 24 -1.82 -5.95 -15.29
C HIS A 24 -1.72 -7.08 -16.33
N ARG A 25 -1.05 -6.87 -17.48
CA ARG A 25 -0.81 -7.94 -18.47
C ARG A 25 -0.10 -9.16 -17.86
N ALA A 26 0.71 -8.97 -16.82
CA ALA A 26 1.34 -10.07 -16.10
C ALA A 26 0.32 -10.98 -15.38
N ALA A 27 -0.89 -10.48 -15.11
CA ALA A 27 -1.98 -11.27 -14.52
C ALA A 27 -2.52 -12.34 -15.46
N ALA A 28 -2.20 -12.32 -16.76
CA ALA A 28 -2.54 -13.38 -17.70
C ALA A 28 -1.76 -14.69 -17.44
N ARG A 29 -0.68 -14.66 -16.65
CA ARG A 29 0.08 -15.86 -16.27
C ARG A 29 -0.68 -16.65 -15.20
N PRO A 30 -0.83 -18.00 -15.35
CA PRO A 30 -1.78 -18.77 -14.54
C PRO A 30 -1.47 -18.79 -13.02
N LEU A 31 -0.22 -18.75 -12.63
CA LEU A 31 0.20 -18.83 -11.22
C LEU A 31 0.43 -17.45 -10.57
N LEU A 32 0.87 -16.47 -11.33
CA LEU A 32 1.29 -15.17 -10.80
C LEU A 32 0.17 -14.43 -10.03
N PRO A 33 -1.07 -14.32 -10.54
CA PRO A 33 -2.14 -13.69 -9.78
C PRO A 33 -2.47 -14.40 -8.47
N ARG A 34 -2.34 -15.75 -8.43
CA ARG A 34 -2.59 -16.52 -7.20
C ARG A 34 -1.54 -16.23 -6.13
N VAL A 35 -0.25 -16.21 -6.50
CA VAL A 35 0.85 -15.87 -5.59
C VAL A 35 0.72 -14.43 -5.09
N LEU A 36 0.47 -13.48 -6.00
CA LEU A 36 0.30 -12.07 -5.64
C LEU A 36 -0.96 -11.84 -4.80
N ALA A 37 -2.03 -12.59 -5.05
CA ALA A 37 -3.23 -12.55 -4.23
C ALA A 37 -2.97 -13.04 -2.80
N LEU A 38 -2.16 -14.11 -2.64
CA LEU A 38 -1.74 -14.59 -1.33
C LEU A 38 -0.89 -13.54 -0.60
N CYS A 39 0.12 -12.96 -1.26
CA CYS A 39 0.93 -11.89 -0.69
C CYS A 39 0.07 -10.68 -0.27
N SER A 40 -0.90 -10.30 -1.12
CA SER A 40 -1.82 -9.21 -0.80
C SER A 40 -2.69 -9.52 0.43
N ARG A 41 -3.23 -10.75 0.54
CA ARG A 41 -4.03 -11.17 1.69
C ARG A 41 -3.21 -11.29 2.97
N LEU A 42 -1.96 -11.74 2.88
CA LEU A 42 -1.04 -11.77 4.03
C LEU A 42 -0.77 -10.37 4.56
N ALA A 43 -0.84 -9.34 3.72
CA ALA A 43 -0.68 -7.94 4.13
C ALA A 43 -1.96 -7.31 4.70
N ASP A 44 -3.03 -8.08 4.90
CA ASP A 44 -4.25 -7.62 5.56
C ASP A 44 -4.04 -7.42 7.07
N GLY A 45 -4.98 -6.73 7.72
CA GLY A 45 -4.93 -6.37 9.15
C GLY A 45 -4.51 -7.48 10.12
N PRO A 46 -5.00 -8.74 9.99
CA PRO A 46 -4.64 -9.83 10.90
C PRO A 46 -3.14 -10.13 11.00
N LEU A 47 -2.36 -10.01 9.90
CA LEU A 47 -0.91 -10.18 9.98
C LEU A 47 -0.28 -9.16 10.92
N TRP A 48 -0.63 -7.90 10.73
CA TRP A 48 -0.05 -6.79 11.48
C TRP A 48 -0.45 -6.82 12.97
N ALA A 49 -1.71 -7.17 13.25
CA ALA A 49 -2.18 -7.38 14.62
C ALA A 49 -1.47 -8.57 15.29
N GLY A 50 -1.29 -9.68 14.57
CA GLY A 50 -0.55 -10.85 15.05
C GLY A 50 0.91 -10.54 15.33
N LEU A 51 1.54 -9.74 14.46
CA LEU A 51 2.94 -9.32 14.67
C LEU A 51 3.09 -8.36 15.87
N ALA A 52 2.17 -7.44 16.06
CA ALA A 52 2.16 -6.58 17.26
C ALA A 52 1.97 -7.41 18.54
N LEU A 53 1.07 -8.40 18.52
CA LEU A 53 0.91 -9.33 19.64
C LEU A 53 2.18 -10.13 19.90
N LEU A 54 2.81 -10.65 18.86
CA LEU A 54 4.08 -11.39 18.98
C LEU A 54 5.17 -10.53 19.62
N LEU A 55 5.33 -9.28 19.19
CA LEU A 55 6.29 -8.34 19.79
C LEU A 55 6.01 -8.14 21.29
N ALA A 56 4.74 -7.98 21.68
CA ALA A 56 4.36 -7.85 23.08
C ALA A 56 4.71 -9.11 23.88
N LEU A 57 4.44 -10.31 23.35
CA LEU A 57 4.76 -11.59 24.00
C LEU A 57 6.27 -11.85 24.13
N LEU A 58 7.07 -11.31 23.19
CA LEU A 58 8.54 -11.37 23.23
C LEU A 58 9.16 -10.29 24.15
N GLY A 59 8.36 -9.61 24.97
CA GLY A 59 8.85 -8.60 25.91
C GLY A 59 9.21 -7.26 25.25
N GLN A 60 8.64 -6.96 24.09
CA GLN A 60 8.87 -5.72 23.36
C GLN A 60 7.57 -4.86 23.27
N PRO A 61 6.92 -4.55 24.41
CA PRO A 61 5.61 -3.88 24.41
C PRO A 61 5.64 -2.48 23.80
N ARG A 62 6.77 -1.76 23.91
CA ARG A 62 6.95 -0.44 23.29
C ARG A 62 6.85 -0.52 21.77
N GLN A 63 7.51 -1.49 21.15
CA GLN A 63 7.45 -1.67 19.69
C GLN A 63 6.05 -2.08 19.24
N ALA A 64 5.39 -2.94 20.01
CA ALA A 64 4.00 -3.34 19.77
C ALA A 64 3.05 -2.13 19.80
N LEU A 65 3.17 -1.28 20.84
CA LEU A 65 2.36 -0.06 20.97
C LEU A 65 2.62 0.95 19.86
N LEU A 66 3.89 1.17 19.49
CA LEU A 66 4.24 2.04 18.35
C LEU A 66 3.64 1.51 17.05
N MET A 67 3.69 0.21 16.82
CA MET A 67 3.12 -0.43 15.65
C MET A 67 1.60 -0.25 15.60
N LEU A 68 0.90 -0.44 16.72
CA LEU A 68 -0.56 -0.24 16.81
C LEU A 68 -0.94 1.23 16.64
N ALA A 69 -0.23 2.15 17.29
CA ALA A 69 -0.47 3.58 17.16
C ALA A 69 -0.25 4.07 15.73
N LEU A 70 0.86 3.65 15.09
CA LEU A 70 1.15 3.95 13.68
C LEU A 70 0.07 3.38 12.77
N GLY A 71 -0.37 2.14 13.01
CA GLY A 71 -1.45 1.50 12.24
C GLY A 71 -2.75 2.28 12.35
N GLY A 72 -3.12 2.70 13.55
CA GLY A 72 -4.31 3.53 13.81
C GLY A 72 -4.24 4.91 13.13
N ALA A 73 -3.10 5.61 13.28
CA ALA A 73 -2.87 6.89 12.62
C ALA A 73 -2.96 6.76 11.08
N ASN A 74 -2.36 5.71 10.55
CA ASN A 74 -2.40 5.41 9.12
C ASN A 74 -3.80 5.11 8.61
N LEU A 75 -4.66 4.46 9.40
CA LEU A 75 -6.08 4.27 9.05
C LEU A 75 -6.82 5.60 8.95
N VAL A 76 -6.58 6.53 9.88
CA VAL A 76 -7.20 7.86 9.84
C VAL A 76 -6.79 8.61 8.57
N VAL A 77 -5.46 8.66 8.29
CA VAL A 77 -4.92 9.29 7.08
C VAL A 77 -5.50 8.64 5.81
N TYR A 78 -5.52 7.33 5.77
CA TYR A 78 -6.06 6.54 4.66
C TYR A 78 -7.53 6.88 4.36
N TYR A 79 -8.41 6.87 5.36
CA TYR A 79 -9.82 7.18 5.16
C TYR A 79 -10.04 8.65 4.81
N ALA A 80 -9.32 9.58 5.44
CA ALA A 80 -9.41 11.00 5.13
C ALA A 80 -9.06 11.28 3.66
N LEU A 81 -7.95 10.70 3.17
CA LEU A 81 -7.53 10.86 1.78
C LEU A 81 -8.48 10.17 0.79
N LYS A 82 -9.00 8.98 1.11
CA LYS A 82 -9.98 8.30 0.26
C LYS A 82 -11.26 9.09 0.09
N LEU A 83 -11.81 9.60 1.17
CA LEU A 83 -13.04 10.40 1.15
C LEU A 83 -12.83 11.76 0.48
N GLY A 84 -11.63 12.33 0.62
CA GLY A 84 -11.27 13.61 -0.01
C GLY A 84 -11.04 13.50 -1.52
N THR A 85 -10.40 12.42 -1.98
CA THR A 85 -10.03 12.25 -3.40
C THR A 85 -11.10 11.55 -4.24
N ARG A 86 -11.81 10.59 -3.66
CA ARG A 86 -12.84 9.76 -4.30
C ARG A 86 -12.43 9.20 -5.66
N ARG A 87 -11.15 8.87 -5.81
CA ARG A 87 -10.58 8.40 -7.07
C ARG A 87 -11.14 7.04 -7.45
N GLN A 88 -11.65 6.91 -8.67
CA GLN A 88 -12.10 5.63 -9.24
C GLN A 88 -10.94 4.64 -9.40
N ARG A 89 -11.24 3.35 -9.36
CA ARG A 89 -10.26 2.28 -9.51
C ARG A 89 -9.93 2.00 -10.98
N PRO A 90 -8.74 1.37 -11.29
CA PRO A 90 -8.36 1.07 -12.66
C PRO A 90 -9.38 0.25 -13.42
N PHE A 91 -9.96 -0.78 -12.80
CA PHE A 91 -10.96 -1.66 -13.42
C PHE A 91 -12.32 -0.99 -13.67
N GLU A 92 -12.60 0.14 -13.04
CA GLU A 92 -13.79 0.97 -13.30
C GLU A 92 -13.57 1.95 -14.47
N ARG A 93 -12.31 2.23 -14.80
CA ARG A 93 -11.94 3.20 -15.83
C ARG A 93 -11.50 2.56 -17.15
N CYS A 94 -11.24 1.25 -17.16
CA CYS A 94 -10.66 0.58 -18.31
C CYS A 94 -11.07 -0.89 -18.36
N ASP A 95 -11.80 -1.26 -19.40
CA ASP A 95 -12.32 -2.63 -19.61
C ASP A 95 -11.22 -3.69 -19.80
N SER A 96 -10.00 -3.26 -20.16
CA SER A 96 -8.86 -4.17 -20.28
C SER A 96 -8.23 -4.56 -18.94
N ILE A 97 -8.65 -3.93 -17.83
CA ILE A 97 -8.17 -4.23 -16.48
C ILE A 97 -9.31 -4.89 -15.69
N ARG A 98 -9.03 -6.06 -15.10
CA ARG A 98 -9.99 -6.79 -14.27
C ARG A 98 -9.53 -6.81 -12.83
N ALA A 99 -10.45 -6.62 -11.88
CA ALA A 99 -10.15 -6.84 -10.47
C ALA A 99 -9.99 -8.35 -10.20
N CYS A 100 -8.77 -8.79 -9.87
CA CYS A 100 -8.50 -10.20 -9.54
C CYS A 100 -8.88 -10.56 -8.08
N LEU A 101 -9.20 -9.58 -7.24
CA LEU A 101 -9.67 -9.75 -5.85
C LEU A 101 -10.84 -8.80 -5.56
N LYS A 102 -11.67 -9.19 -4.60
CA LYS A 102 -12.66 -8.26 -4.03
C LYS A 102 -11.94 -7.14 -3.27
N VAL A 103 -12.49 -5.95 -3.36
CA VAL A 103 -12.00 -4.76 -2.66
C VAL A 103 -12.97 -4.36 -1.56
N PRO A 104 -12.48 -3.95 -0.38
CA PRO A 104 -13.35 -3.62 0.75
C PRO A 104 -14.01 -2.24 0.63
N ASP A 105 -13.52 -1.39 -0.25
CA ASP A 105 -13.95 0.00 -0.43
C ASP A 105 -13.98 0.44 -1.90
N ALA A 106 -14.69 1.53 -2.19
CA ALA A 106 -14.94 1.99 -3.55
C ALA A 106 -13.77 2.80 -4.16
N PHE A 107 -12.88 3.39 -3.36
CA PHE A 107 -11.91 4.37 -3.87
C PHE A 107 -10.50 3.82 -4.01
N SER A 108 -9.77 4.33 -5.01
CA SER A 108 -8.44 3.85 -5.37
C SER A 108 -7.33 4.48 -4.54
N PHE A 109 -7.37 5.79 -4.29
CA PHE A 109 -6.27 6.55 -3.70
C PHE A 109 -6.45 6.82 -2.21
N PRO A 110 -5.39 6.67 -1.41
CA PRO A 110 -4.13 5.95 -1.70
C PRO A 110 -4.30 4.43 -1.53
N SER A 111 -3.27 3.64 -1.89
CA SER A 111 -3.25 2.20 -1.60
C SER A 111 -2.99 1.95 -0.11
N GLY A 112 -4.01 1.48 0.63
CA GLY A 112 -3.88 1.18 2.06
C GLY A 112 -2.90 0.03 2.34
N HIS A 113 -2.85 -1.00 1.50
CA HIS A 113 -1.88 -2.10 1.63
C HIS A 113 -0.44 -1.60 1.49
N ALA A 114 -0.15 -0.77 0.48
CA ALA A 114 1.18 -0.18 0.33
C ALA A 114 1.51 0.73 1.51
N LEU A 115 0.57 1.57 1.95
CA LEU A 115 0.75 2.47 3.07
C LEU A 115 1.17 1.72 4.34
N HIS A 116 0.42 0.68 4.75
CA HIS A 116 0.75 -0.10 5.94
C HIS A 116 2.02 -0.94 5.76
N ALA A 117 2.19 -1.60 4.60
CA ALA A 117 3.36 -2.44 4.37
C ALA A 117 4.67 -1.66 4.42
N PHE A 118 4.72 -0.47 3.80
CA PHE A 118 5.92 0.39 3.83
C PHE A 118 6.13 1.05 5.19
N ALA A 119 5.05 1.45 5.89
CA ALA A 119 5.14 1.98 7.25
C ALA A 119 5.74 0.95 8.22
N PHE A 120 5.23 -0.27 8.20
CA PHE A 120 5.72 -1.32 9.09
C PHE A 120 7.09 -1.86 8.67
N ALA A 121 7.41 -1.88 7.37
CA ALA A 121 8.75 -2.22 6.92
C ALA A 121 9.78 -1.23 7.46
N LEU A 122 9.51 0.08 7.40
CA LEU A 122 10.41 1.09 7.94
C LEU A 122 10.51 1.00 9.47
N LEU A 123 9.37 0.96 10.18
CA LEU A 123 9.33 0.89 11.64
C LEU A 123 10.11 -0.32 12.17
N LEU A 124 9.81 -1.51 11.64
CA LEU A 124 10.43 -2.74 12.11
C LEU A 124 11.89 -2.88 11.70
N SER A 125 12.28 -2.34 10.54
CA SER A 125 13.69 -2.30 10.12
C SER A 125 14.56 -1.45 11.03
N ALA A 126 13.99 -0.40 11.64
CA ALA A 126 14.72 0.43 12.61
C ALA A 126 15.04 -0.32 13.91
N PHE A 127 14.15 -1.21 14.35
CA PHE A 127 14.37 -2.02 15.55
C PHE A 127 15.07 -3.35 15.25
N HIS A 128 14.90 -3.90 14.06
CA HIS A 128 15.41 -5.21 13.63
C HIS A 128 16.11 -5.12 12.27
N PRO A 129 17.29 -4.47 12.17
CA PRO A 129 17.97 -4.23 10.89
C PRO A 129 18.25 -5.50 10.07
N ALA A 130 18.49 -6.63 10.74
CA ALA A 130 18.70 -7.91 10.07
C ALA A 130 17.48 -8.38 9.24
N LEU A 131 16.27 -7.95 9.61
CA LEU A 131 15.04 -8.27 8.88
C LEU A 131 14.73 -7.28 7.77
N ALA A 132 15.46 -6.16 7.65
CA ALA A 132 15.18 -5.11 6.68
C ALA A 132 15.05 -5.63 5.23
N PRO A 133 15.95 -6.48 4.70
CA PRO A 133 15.81 -6.98 3.34
C PRO A 133 14.49 -7.74 3.10
N LEU A 134 14.06 -8.54 4.07
CA LEU A 134 12.80 -9.29 4.00
C LEU A 134 11.60 -8.36 4.04
N LEU A 135 11.58 -7.43 5.00
CA LEU A 135 10.47 -6.49 5.22
C LEU A 135 10.25 -5.58 4.00
N TRP A 136 11.32 -5.02 3.46
CA TRP A 136 11.24 -4.17 2.27
C TRP A 136 10.88 -4.96 1.01
N SER A 137 11.41 -6.18 0.84
CA SER A 137 11.02 -7.05 -0.28
C SER A 137 9.53 -7.39 -0.22
N PHE A 138 9.01 -7.69 0.97
CA PHE A 138 7.59 -7.95 1.17
C PHE A 138 6.74 -6.70 0.88
N ALA A 139 7.13 -5.52 1.36
CA ALA A 139 6.41 -4.27 1.09
C ALA A 139 6.34 -3.95 -0.41
N VAL A 140 7.46 -4.10 -1.12
CA VAL A 140 7.52 -3.91 -2.59
C VAL A 140 6.62 -4.93 -3.30
N LEU A 141 6.67 -6.20 -2.90
CA LEU A 141 5.85 -7.26 -3.48
C LEU A 141 4.36 -7.01 -3.26
N VAL A 142 3.98 -6.54 -2.06
CA VAL A 142 2.60 -6.12 -1.76
C VAL A 142 2.19 -4.97 -2.67
N GLY A 143 3.01 -3.93 -2.80
CA GLY A 143 2.73 -2.81 -3.70
C GLY A 143 2.54 -3.24 -5.15
N LEU A 144 3.45 -4.04 -5.69
CA LEU A 144 3.35 -4.61 -7.04
C LEU A 144 2.09 -5.46 -7.22
N ALA A 145 1.74 -6.27 -6.21
CA ALA A 145 0.54 -7.08 -6.23
C ALA A 145 -0.72 -6.24 -6.43
N ARG A 146 -0.81 -5.05 -5.78
CA ARG A 146 -1.99 -4.18 -5.92
C ARG A 146 -2.20 -3.67 -7.34
N VAL A 147 -1.11 -3.41 -8.07
CA VAL A 147 -1.19 -2.96 -9.47
C VAL A 147 -1.45 -4.13 -10.41
N VAL A 148 -0.68 -5.22 -10.29
CA VAL A 148 -0.83 -6.41 -11.16
C VAL A 148 -2.23 -7.01 -11.04
N LEU A 149 -2.80 -7.04 -9.83
CA LEU A 149 -4.16 -7.53 -9.60
C LEU A 149 -5.27 -6.55 -10.07
N GLY A 150 -4.92 -5.40 -10.66
CA GLY A 150 -5.87 -4.43 -11.22
C GLY A 150 -6.59 -3.55 -10.21
N LEU A 151 -6.14 -3.51 -8.96
CA LEU A 151 -6.87 -2.89 -7.85
C LEU A 151 -6.51 -1.42 -7.63
N HIS A 152 -5.28 -1.03 -7.97
CA HIS A 152 -4.74 0.31 -7.78
C HIS A 152 -3.89 0.75 -8.98
N PHE A 153 -3.82 2.05 -9.20
CA PHE A 153 -2.84 2.65 -10.10
C PHE A 153 -1.44 2.64 -9.49
N PRO A 154 -0.36 2.68 -10.31
CA PRO A 154 1.00 2.85 -9.80
C PRO A 154 1.15 4.04 -8.85
N SER A 155 0.55 5.19 -9.17
CA SER A 155 0.60 6.38 -8.33
C SER A 155 -0.09 6.21 -6.97
N ASP A 156 -1.17 5.40 -6.87
CA ASP A 156 -1.82 5.09 -5.58
C ASP A 156 -0.88 4.32 -4.66
N VAL A 157 -0.11 3.39 -5.24
CA VAL A 157 0.87 2.57 -4.53
C VAL A 157 2.06 3.40 -4.09
N LEU A 158 2.63 4.21 -4.99
CA LEU A 158 3.76 5.10 -4.68
C LEU A 158 3.39 6.12 -3.61
N SER A 159 2.21 6.73 -3.72
CA SER A 159 1.71 7.66 -2.69
C SER A 159 1.48 6.96 -1.36
N GLY A 160 0.89 5.76 -1.37
CA GLY A 160 0.73 4.96 -0.16
C GLY A 160 2.07 4.64 0.50
N ALA A 161 3.06 4.18 -0.29
CA ALA A 161 4.41 3.88 0.17
C ALA A 161 5.09 5.12 0.79
N LEU A 162 4.99 6.27 0.13
CA LEU A 162 5.56 7.52 0.62
C LEU A 162 4.90 7.97 1.93
N ILE A 163 3.57 8.02 1.97
CA ILE A 163 2.82 8.41 3.17
C ILE A 163 3.16 7.47 4.33
N GLY A 164 3.12 6.16 4.11
CA GLY A 164 3.45 5.18 5.13
C GLY A 164 4.88 5.31 5.66
N SER A 165 5.85 5.55 4.77
CA SER A 165 7.24 5.78 5.18
C SER A 165 7.41 7.07 5.98
N VAL A 166 6.75 8.16 5.57
CA VAL A 166 6.79 9.45 6.30
C VAL A 166 6.15 9.31 7.69
N THR A 167 4.98 8.69 7.79
CA THR A 167 4.32 8.49 9.09
C THR A 167 5.13 7.61 10.03
N ALA A 168 5.79 6.57 9.51
CA ALA A 168 6.68 5.73 10.30
C ALA A 168 7.95 6.47 10.75
N ALA A 169 8.56 7.29 9.88
CA ALA A 169 9.69 8.13 10.26
C ALA A 169 9.32 9.12 11.36
N LEU A 170 8.15 9.76 11.27
CA LEU A 170 7.64 10.64 12.33
C LEU A 170 7.37 9.87 13.63
N ALA A 171 6.79 8.67 13.55
CA ALA A 171 6.56 7.84 14.73
C ALA A 171 7.88 7.45 15.44
N LEU A 172 8.95 7.17 14.69
CA LEU A 172 10.27 6.89 15.24
C LEU A 172 10.90 8.12 15.89
N LEU A 173 10.74 9.32 15.30
CA LEU A 173 11.26 10.57 15.86
C LEU A 173 10.53 10.99 17.14
N LEU A 174 9.22 10.75 17.24
CA LEU A 174 8.39 11.13 18.37
C LEU A 174 8.36 10.07 19.47
N GLY A 175 8.58 8.82 19.13
CA GLY A 175 8.55 7.68 20.04
C GLY A 175 9.93 7.18 20.47
N GLY A 176 11.03 7.84 20.00
CA GLY A 176 12.42 7.51 20.26
C GLY A 176 12.99 7.94 21.61
#